data_0ae920868016d7dfebb7e73dec6f4330
#
_entry.id   0ae920868016d7dfebb7e73dec6f4330
#
_cell.length_a   1.000
_cell.length_b   1.000
_cell.length_c   1.000
_cell.angle_alpha   90.00
_cell.angle_beta   90.00
_cell.angle_gamma   90.00
#
_symmetry.space_group_name_H-M   'P 1'
#
loop_
_entity.id
_entity.type
_entity.pdbx_description
1 polymer ?
#
loop_
_entity_poly.entity_id
_entity_poly.type
_entity_poly.pdbx_seq_one_letter_code
_entity_poly.pdbx_strand_id
1 'polypeptide(L)'
;MLTLGKKVLSVPILQGGMGVGVSLGGLAGAVAACGGMGCISTADAGYREPDFARDPASANHRALTAEIRKAKEIAKGAGMVAINAMVATQDYAAAIRTAVEAVSYTHLRAH
;
A
#
# COMPACT_ATOMS: atom_id res chain seq x y z
N MET A 1 -22.07 -2.75 0.30
CA MET A 1 -21.24 -3.92 0.61
C MET A 1 -20.67 -4.50 -0.68
N LEU A 2 -19.37 -4.73 -0.71
CA LEU A 2 -18.67 -5.24 -1.90
C LEU A 2 -17.81 -6.43 -1.50
N THR A 3 -17.95 -7.55 -2.22
CA THR A 3 -17.16 -8.75 -1.97
C THR A 3 -16.02 -8.85 -2.97
N LEU A 4 -14.79 -9.01 -2.45
CA LEU A 4 -13.58 -9.23 -3.25
C LEU A 4 -12.90 -10.50 -2.75
N GLY A 5 -13.01 -11.57 -3.54
CA GLY A 5 -12.55 -12.87 -3.11
C GLY A 5 -13.27 -13.32 -1.84
N LYS A 6 -12.49 -13.61 -0.79
CA LYS A 6 -13.03 -14.02 0.51
C LYS A 6 -13.29 -12.84 1.45
N LYS A 7 -12.98 -11.63 1.02
CA LYS A 7 -13.13 -10.44 1.86
C LYS A 7 -14.33 -9.61 1.42
N VAL A 8 -14.93 -8.94 2.41
CA VAL A 8 -16.08 -8.08 2.19
C VAL A 8 -15.73 -6.67 2.64
N LEU A 9 -15.95 -5.70 1.76
CA LEU A 9 -15.88 -4.29 2.13
C LEU A 9 -17.26 -3.85 2.64
N SER A 10 -17.35 -3.48 3.90
CA SER A 10 -18.58 -2.97 4.46
C SER A 10 -18.95 -1.61 3.86
N VAL A 11 -17.94 -0.82 3.50
CA VAL A 11 -18.11 0.46 2.80
C VAL A 11 -17.51 0.31 1.40
N PRO A 12 -18.30 0.38 0.32
CA PRO A 12 -17.82 0.14 -1.04
C PRO A 12 -17.09 1.37 -1.62
N ILE A 13 -16.09 1.84 -0.91
CA ILE A 13 -15.26 2.98 -1.32
C ILE A 13 -13.82 2.51 -1.45
N LEU A 14 -13.21 2.81 -2.60
CA LEU A 14 -11.82 2.54 -2.89
C LEU A 14 -11.08 3.88 -3.00
N GLN A 15 -10.08 4.06 -2.15
CA GLN A 15 -9.24 5.25 -2.22
C GLN A 15 -8.22 5.09 -3.34
N GLY A 16 -8.07 6.10 -4.18
CA GLY A 16 -7.05 6.11 -5.23
C GLY A 16 -5.66 6.35 -4.66
N GLY A 17 -4.67 5.65 -5.21
CA GLY A 17 -3.27 5.86 -4.82
C GLY A 17 -2.72 7.15 -5.40
N MET A 18 -2.13 7.98 -4.55
CA MET A 18 -1.50 9.24 -4.94
C MET A 18 -0.06 9.27 -4.42
N GLY A 19 0.88 9.36 -5.33
CA GLY A 19 2.30 9.56 -5.01
C GLY A 19 2.69 11.02 -5.26
N VAL A 20 3.84 11.48 -4.79
CA VAL A 20 4.77 10.80 -3.88
C VAL A 20 4.46 11.23 -2.45
N GLY A 21 4.40 10.27 -1.53
CA GLY A 21 4.28 10.57 -0.11
C GLY A 21 2.88 10.95 0.38
N VAL A 22 1.86 10.97 -0.48
CA VAL A 22 0.50 11.32 -0.08
C VAL A 22 -0.25 10.08 0.41
N SER A 23 -0.39 9.06 -0.46
CA SER A 23 -1.09 7.82 -0.10
C SER A 23 -0.10 6.82 0.51
N LEU A 24 0.15 6.94 1.78
CA LEU A 24 0.97 6.02 2.56
C LEU A 24 0.14 5.37 3.66
N GLY A 25 0.79 4.77 4.65
CA GLY A 25 0.14 3.96 5.67
C GLY A 25 -0.90 4.70 6.51
N GLY A 26 -0.68 5.98 6.79
CA GLY A 26 -1.62 6.77 7.58
C GLY A 26 -2.97 6.93 6.89
N LEU A 27 -2.97 7.38 5.64
CA LEU A 27 -4.19 7.56 4.87
C LEU A 27 -4.86 6.22 4.55
N ALA A 28 -4.09 5.28 4.02
CA ALA A 28 -4.63 3.97 3.65
C ALA A 28 -5.19 3.22 4.86
N GLY A 29 -4.50 3.29 5.99
CA GLY A 29 -4.97 2.67 7.23
C GLY A 29 -6.26 3.29 7.75
N ALA A 30 -6.37 4.61 7.67
CA ALA A 30 -7.58 5.31 8.11
C ALA A 30 -8.78 4.94 7.25
N VAL A 31 -8.61 4.88 5.93
CA VAL A 31 -9.69 4.45 5.01
C VAL A 31 -10.11 3.02 5.31
N ALA A 32 -9.16 2.12 5.49
CA ALA A 32 -9.45 0.72 5.82
C ALA A 32 -10.15 0.60 7.17
N ALA A 33 -9.73 1.37 8.17
CA ALA A 33 -10.35 1.36 9.49
C ALA A 33 -11.83 1.74 9.44
N CYS A 34 -12.21 2.56 8.46
CA CYS A 34 -13.60 2.94 8.23
C CYS A 34 -14.40 1.90 7.40
N GLY A 35 -13.78 0.81 7.00
CA GLY A 35 -14.42 -0.27 6.26
C GLY A 35 -14.25 -0.23 4.75
N GLY A 36 -13.55 0.77 4.22
CA GLY A 36 -13.25 0.89 2.79
C GLY A 36 -11.95 0.18 2.39
N MET A 37 -11.48 0.43 1.18
CA MET A 37 -10.18 -0.03 0.71
C MET A 37 -9.20 1.12 0.69
N GLY A 38 -8.26 1.14 1.61
CA GLY A 38 -7.13 2.07 1.60
C GLY A 38 -6.09 1.61 0.60
N CYS A 39 -5.47 2.55 -0.12
CA CYS A 39 -4.51 2.23 -1.15
C CYS A 39 -3.21 3.01 -0.93
N ILE A 40 -2.09 2.28 -0.87
CA ILE A 40 -0.76 2.86 -0.75
C ILE A 40 -0.15 2.99 -2.13
N SER A 41 0.34 4.20 -2.46
CA SER A 41 1.10 4.42 -3.68
C SER A 41 2.53 3.91 -3.48
N THR A 42 3.01 3.06 -4.42
CA THR A 42 4.39 2.57 -4.39
C THR A 42 5.39 3.57 -4.98
N ALA A 43 4.91 4.68 -5.56
CA ALA A 43 5.78 5.66 -6.21
C ALA A 43 6.72 6.28 -5.18
N ASP A 44 8.00 5.91 -5.28
CA ASP A 44 9.09 6.40 -4.43
C ASP A 44 8.70 6.49 -2.95
N ALA A 45 8.14 5.42 -2.41
CA ALA A 45 7.68 5.38 -1.02
C ALA A 45 8.81 5.70 -0.02
N GLY A 46 10.05 5.43 -0.40
CA GLY A 46 11.23 5.69 0.44
C GLY A 46 11.86 7.06 0.27
N TYR A 47 11.17 8.02 -0.34
CA TYR A 47 11.75 9.33 -0.68
C TYR A 47 12.31 10.10 0.52
N ARG A 48 11.85 9.81 1.73
CA ARG A 48 12.32 10.44 2.98
C ARG A 48 13.46 9.68 3.64
N GLU A 49 13.81 8.50 3.12
CA GLU A 49 14.86 7.70 3.72
C GLU A 49 16.25 8.32 3.45
N PRO A 50 17.17 8.28 4.43
CA PRO A 50 18.50 8.91 4.27
C PRO A 50 19.31 8.39 3.09
N ASP A 51 19.12 7.13 2.72
CA ASP A 51 19.84 6.47 1.63
C ASP A 51 19.09 6.47 0.30
N PHE A 52 17.97 7.18 0.20
CA PHE A 52 17.14 7.15 -1.02
C PHE A 52 17.93 7.56 -2.26
N ALA A 53 18.74 8.61 -2.17
CA ALA A 53 19.51 9.11 -3.30
C ALA A 53 20.58 8.12 -3.77
N ARG A 54 21.13 7.31 -2.85
CA ARG A 54 22.19 6.34 -3.14
C ARG A 54 21.64 5.00 -3.59
N ASP A 55 20.57 4.56 -2.95
CA ASP A 55 19.96 3.25 -3.17
C ASP A 55 18.44 3.34 -3.05
N PRO A 56 17.78 3.89 -4.07
CA PRO A 56 16.33 4.05 -4.02
C PRO A 56 15.58 2.73 -3.90
N ALA A 57 16.12 1.64 -4.46
CA ALA A 57 15.47 0.33 -4.40
C ALA A 57 15.35 -0.16 -2.96
N SER A 58 16.45 -0.12 -2.18
CA SER A 58 16.42 -0.54 -0.78
C SER A 58 15.58 0.39 0.07
N ALA A 59 15.67 1.70 -0.16
CA ALA A 59 14.88 2.69 0.56
C ALA A 59 13.39 2.49 0.33
N ASN A 60 12.99 2.28 -0.91
CA ASN A 60 11.60 2.03 -1.28
C ASN A 60 11.07 0.72 -0.68
N HIS A 61 11.87 -0.35 -0.74
CA HIS A 61 11.49 -1.64 -0.15
C HIS A 61 11.22 -1.50 1.36
N ARG A 62 12.15 -0.90 2.07
CA ARG A 62 12.05 -0.73 3.53
C ARG A 62 10.87 0.14 3.91
N ALA A 63 10.72 1.28 3.22
CA ALA A 63 9.63 2.20 3.50
C ALA A 63 8.27 1.62 3.14
N LEU A 64 8.14 0.96 2.00
CA LEU A 64 6.88 0.35 1.59
C LEU A 64 6.44 -0.73 2.59
N THR A 65 7.36 -1.57 3.04
CA THR A 65 7.08 -2.58 4.06
C THR A 65 6.56 -1.93 5.34
N ALA A 66 7.22 -0.87 5.81
CA ALA A 66 6.83 -0.17 7.01
C ALA A 66 5.45 0.50 6.86
N GLU A 67 5.17 1.10 5.72
CA GLU A 67 3.90 1.77 5.47
C GLU A 67 2.74 0.78 5.38
N ILE A 68 2.95 -0.37 4.77
CA ILE A 68 1.93 -1.43 4.71
C ILE A 68 1.62 -1.94 6.11
N ARG A 69 2.64 -2.20 6.92
CA ARG A 69 2.46 -2.65 8.31
C ARG A 69 1.72 -1.61 9.13
N LYS A 70 2.08 -0.33 8.96
CA LYS A 70 1.40 0.77 9.62
C LYS A 70 -0.07 0.84 9.26
N ALA A 71 -0.40 0.71 7.98
CA ALA A 71 -1.79 0.70 7.51
C ALA A 71 -2.58 -0.45 8.12
N LYS A 72 -2.02 -1.64 8.14
CA LYS A 72 -2.68 -2.82 8.71
C LYS A 72 -2.90 -2.67 10.22
N GLU A 73 -1.94 -2.08 10.92
CA GLU A 73 -2.06 -1.81 12.34
C GLU A 73 -3.16 -0.79 12.64
N ILE A 74 -3.24 0.27 11.86
CA ILE A 74 -4.32 1.27 12.00
C ILE A 74 -5.68 0.66 11.68
N ALA A 75 -5.75 -0.17 10.64
CA ALA A 75 -7.01 -0.79 10.20
C ALA A 75 -7.55 -1.82 11.19
N LYS A 76 -6.68 -2.50 11.93
CA LYS A 76 -7.06 -3.51 12.94
C LYS A 76 -8.00 -4.58 12.38
N GLY A 77 -7.74 -5.03 11.16
CA GLY A 77 -8.55 -6.05 10.50
C GLY A 77 -9.80 -5.55 9.80
N ALA A 78 -10.14 -4.27 9.92
CA ALA A 78 -11.25 -3.69 9.18
C ALA A 78 -10.85 -3.36 7.75
N GLY A 79 -11.82 -3.35 6.84
CA GLY A 79 -11.60 -2.95 5.46
C GLY A 79 -10.50 -3.75 4.75
N MET A 80 -9.86 -3.12 3.78
CA MET A 80 -8.76 -3.70 3.04
C MET A 80 -7.64 -2.69 2.84
N VAL A 81 -6.40 -3.18 2.77
CA VAL A 81 -5.24 -2.38 2.40
C VAL A 81 -4.71 -2.92 1.07
N ALA A 82 -4.59 -2.05 0.08
CA ALA A 82 -4.10 -2.37 -1.24
C ALA A 82 -2.90 -1.50 -1.60
N ILE A 83 -2.23 -1.84 -2.67
CA ILE A 83 -1.20 -0.98 -3.25
C ILE A 83 -1.59 -0.57 -4.67
N ASN A 84 -1.08 0.57 -5.08
CA ASN A 84 -1.14 1.04 -6.46
C ASN A 84 0.29 1.07 -7.00
N ALA A 85 0.60 0.18 -7.94
CA ALA A 85 1.91 0.08 -8.56
C ALA A 85 1.78 0.32 -10.06
N MET A 86 2.59 1.25 -10.58
CA MET A 86 2.62 1.54 -12.01
C MET A 86 3.52 0.55 -12.74
N VAL A 87 2.97 -0.16 -13.70
CA VAL A 87 3.68 -1.19 -14.47
C VAL A 87 4.89 -0.63 -15.22
N ALA A 88 4.81 0.61 -15.65
CA ALA A 88 5.86 1.26 -16.43
C ALA A 88 7.08 1.70 -15.60
N THR A 89 7.05 1.55 -14.28
CA THR A 89 8.19 1.93 -13.43
C THR A 89 9.25 0.83 -13.42
N GLN A 90 10.51 1.22 -13.23
CA GLN A 90 11.63 0.27 -13.19
C GLN A 90 11.54 -0.70 -12.01
N ASP A 91 10.96 -0.27 -10.91
CA ASP A 91 10.86 -1.04 -9.68
C ASP A 91 9.52 -1.77 -9.51
N TYR A 92 8.72 -1.90 -10.57
CA TYR A 92 7.40 -2.52 -10.50
C TYR A 92 7.44 -3.91 -9.87
N ALA A 93 8.30 -4.78 -10.39
CA ALA A 93 8.40 -6.16 -9.88
C ALA A 93 8.85 -6.20 -8.41
N ALA A 94 9.79 -5.34 -8.03
CA ALA A 94 10.27 -5.24 -6.65
C ALA A 94 9.15 -4.73 -5.72
N ALA A 95 8.37 -3.75 -6.16
CA ALA A 95 7.24 -3.24 -5.38
C ALA A 95 6.18 -4.30 -5.15
N ILE A 96 5.86 -5.09 -6.16
CA ILE A 96 4.90 -6.19 -6.05
C ILE A 96 5.40 -7.25 -5.07
N ARG A 97 6.67 -7.66 -5.17
CA ARG A 97 7.25 -8.64 -4.24
C ARG A 97 7.21 -8.13 -2.80
N THR A 98 7.60 -6.88 -2.58
CA THR A 98 7.56 -6.25 -1.25
C THR A 98 6.16 -6.27 -0.68
N ALA A 99 5.18 -5.90 -1.49
CA ALA A 99 3.79 -5.86 -1.05
C ALA A 99 3.26 -7.26 -0.70
N VAL A 100 3.57 -8.26 -1.50
CA VAL A 100 3.17 -9.65 -1.22
C VAL A 100 3.77 -10.14 0.08
N GLU A 101 5.04 -9.86 0.33
CA GLU A 101 5.72 -10.26 1.56
C GLU A 101 5.14 -9.58 2.80
N ALA A 102 4.76 -8.30 2.68
CA ALA A 102 4.24 -7.52 3.81
C ALA A 102 2.74 -7.75 4.06
N VAL A 103 1.97 -8.13 3.03
CA VAL A 103 0.51 -8.26 3.09
C VAL A 103 0.04 -9.64 2.67
N SER A 104 0.48 -10.67 3.37
CA SER A 104 0.15 -12.06 3.04
C SER A 104 -1.35 -12.35 2.93
N TYR A 105 -2.20 -11.48 3.43
CA TYR A 105 -3.65 -11.69 3.47
C TYR A 105 -4.46 -10.53 2.87
N THR A 106 -3.81 -9.57 2.20
CA THR A 106 -4.48 -8.40 1.67
C THR A 106 -4.40 -8.40 0.14
N HIS A 107 -5.44 -7.93 -0.52
CA HIS A 107 -5.46 -7.86 -1.96
C HIS A 107 -4.49 -6.81 -2.48
N LEU A 108 -3.77 -7.19 -3.53
CA LEU A 108 -2.89 -6.30 -4.27
C LEU A 108 -3.59 -5.88 -5.56
N ARG A 109 -3.41 -4.63 -5.91
CA ARG A 109 -3.90 -4.14 -7.18
C ARG A 109 -2.77 -3.42 -7.89
N ALA A 110 -2.42 -3.91 -9.08
CA ALA A 110 -1.40 -3.32 -9.94
C ALA A 110 -2.08 -2.71 -11.16
N HIS A 111 -1.60 -1.54 -11.57
CA HIS A 111 -2.08 -0.85 -12.76
C HIS A 111 -0.96 -0.66 -13.77
#